data_21782adb0644266642426386b5c9ad01
#
_entry.id   21782adb0644266642426386b5c9ad01
#
_cell.length_a   1.000
_cell.length_b   1.000
_cell.length_c   1.000
_cell.angle_alpha   90.00
_cell.angle_beta   90.00
_cell.angle_gamma   90.00
#
_symmetry.space_group_name_H-M   'P 1'
#
loop_
_entity.id
_entity.type
_entity.pdbx_description
1 polymer ?
#
loop_
_entity_poly.entity_id
_entity_poly.type
_entity_poly.pdbx_seq_one_letter_code
_entity_poly.pdbx_strand_id
1 'polypeptide(L)'
;MPNALATATSPYLRQHRDNPVNWQLWGPAVFERAETEGKPVLLSIGYAACHWCHVMAHESFEDQATARLMNENFVCVKVDREERPDLDLVYQSALSAFDGHGGWPLTMFLAADGVPFWGGTYFPPEPRWGKPAFNQVLRSISQIYRDAPERVRQSTQEMARALQALGEPKDQGDAETLSAQALDRAATAILGAMDP
;
A
#
# COMPACT_ATOMS: atom_id res chain seq x y z
N MET A 1 -15.06 -18.14 -10.31
CA MET A 1 -14.56 -17.65 -11.62
C MET A 1 -13.30 -16.86 -11.33
N PRO A 2 -12.28 -16.87 -12.20
CA PRO A 2 -11.07 -16.09 -12.03
C PRO A 2 -11.42 -14.60 -11.91
N ASN A 3 -10.68 -13.87 -11.06
CA ASN A 3 -10.81 -12.42 -10.92
C ASN A 3 -10.03 -11.68 -12.04
N ALA A 4 -9.99 -10.33 -12.01
CA ALA A 4 -9.36 -9.54 -13.06
C ALA A 4 -7.85 -9.82 -13.24
N LEU A 5 -7.17 -10.40 -12.25
CA LEU A 5 -5.74 -10.76 -12.34
C LEU A 5 -5.46 -11.90 -13.31
N ALA A 6 -6.47 -12.61 -13.79
CA ALA A 6 -6.29 -13.68 -14.80
C ALA A 6 -5.70 -13.15 -16.12
N THR A 7 -5.93 -11.87 -16.43
CA THR A 7 -5.41 -11.21 -17.63
C THR A 7 -4.10 -10.46 -17.41
N ALA A 8 -3.56 -10.46 -16.18
CA ALA A 8 -2.32 -9.77 -15.86
C ALA A 8 -1.11 -10.43 -16.52
N THR A 9 -0.09 -9.63 -16.82
CA THR A 9 1.22 -10.09 -17.33
C THR A 9 2.13 -10.55 -16.20
N SER A 10 2.05 -9.88 -15.04
CA SER A 10 2.84 -10.18 -13.86
C SER A 10 2.65 -11.63 -13.38
N PRO A 11 3.72 -12.41 -13.20
CA PRO A 11 3.65 -13.72 -12.55
C PRO A 11 3.10 -13.64 -11.13
N TYR A 12 3.45 -12.59 -10.38
CA TYR A 12 2.95 -12.35 -9.02
C TYR A 12 1.44 -12.15 -8.99
N LEU A 13 0.90 -11.29 -9.85
CA LEU A 13 -0.54 -11.04 -9.92
C LEU A 13 -1.30 -12.31 -10.34
N ARG A 14 -0.77 -13.05 -11.30
CA ARG A 14 -1.38 -14.31 -11.77
C ARG A 14 -1.45 -15.40 -10.70
N GLN A 15 -0.59 -15.39 -9.69
CA GLN A 15 -0.68 -16.31 -8.54
C GLN A 15 -1.98 -16.10 -7.75
N HIS A 16 -2.54 -14.89 -7.80
CA HIS A 16 -3.76 -14.52 -7.08
C HIS A 16 -5.04 -14.56 -7.93
N ARG A 17 -4.96 -14.99 -9.18
CA ARG A 17 -6.11 -14.99 -10.12
C ARG A 17 -7.28 -15.85 -9.68
N ASP A 18 -6.99 -16.92 -8.94
CA ASP A 18 -7.99 -17.89 -8.48
C ASP A 18 -8.41 -17.65 -7.01
N ASN A 19 -7.90 -16.59 -6.36
CA ASN A 19 -8.35 -16.21 -5.02
C ASN A 19 -9.84 -15.90 -5.03
N PRO A 20 -10.59 -16.21 -3.96
CA PRO A 20 -11.99 -15.81 -3.79
C PRO A 20 -12.18 -14.30 -3.64
N VAL A 21 -11.10 -13.54 -3.39
CA VAL A 21 -11.11 -12.08 -3.40
C VAL A 21 -11.27 -11.57 -4.84
N ASN A 22 -12.20 -10.62 -5.04
CA ASN A 22 -12.46 -10.00 -6.34
C ASN A 22 -11.41 -8.92 -6.65
N TRP A 23 -10.17 -9.35 -6.80
CA TRP A 23 -9.03 -8.49 -7.10
C TRP A 23 -9.21 -7.75 -8.41
N GLN A 24 -8.92 -6.45 -8.39
CA GLN A 24 -8.85 -5.57 -9.55
C GLN A 24 -7.41 -5.19 -9.85
N LEU A 25 -7.12 -4.90 -11.12
CA LEU A 25 -5.89 -4.23 -11.53
C LEU A 25 -5.98 -2.73 -11.20
N TRP A 26 -4.83 -2.13 -10.88
CA TRP A 26 -4.77 -0.69 -10.65
C TRP A 26 -5.14 0.09 -11.91
N GLY A 27 -6.03 1.06 -11.78
CA GLY A 27 -6.45 1.93 -12.87
C GLY A 27 -7.62 2.84 -12.47
N PRO A 28 -8.00 3.82 -13.32
CA PRO A 28 -9.06 4.79 -13.03
C PRO A 28 -10.40 4.13 -12.65
N ALA A 29 -10.76 3.05 -13.33
CA ALA A 29 -12.02 2.32 -13.09
C ALA A 29 -12.18 1.81 -11.65
N VAL A 30 -11.08 1.59 -10.92
CA VAL A 30 -11.09 1.21 -9.49
C VAL A 30 -11.67 2.34 -8.66
N PHE A 31 -11.25 3.57 -8.90
CA PHE A 31 -11.64 4.75 -8.13
C PHE A 31 -13.06 5.18 -8.47
N GLU A 32 -13.44 5.15 -9.74
CA GLU A 32 -14.83 5.37 -10.19
C GLU A 32 -15.79 4.36 -9.52
N ARG A 33 -15.36 3.10 -9.44
CA ARG A 33 -16.14 2.06 -8.75
C ARG A 33 -16.19 2.29 -7.24
N ALA A 34 -15.09 2.68 -6.60
CA ALA A 34 -15.02 2.97 -5.18
C ALA A 34 -15.98 4.13 -4.82
N GLU A 35 -16.00 5.18 -5.62
CA GLU A 35 -16.92 6.31 -5.47
C GLU A 35 -18.37 5.88 -5.64
N THR A 36 -18.67 5.16 -6.73
CA THR A 36 -20.05 4.71 -7.05
C THR A 36 -20.62 3.76 -5.99
N GLU A 37 -19.78 2.83 -5.48
CA GLU A 37 -20.21 1.87 -4.45
C GLU A 37 -20.11 2.44 -3.03
N GLY A 38 -19.54 3.63 -2.84
CA GLY A 38 -19.30 4.24 -1.52
C GLY A 38 -18.37 3.40 -0.64
N LYS A 39 -17.39 2.72 -1.25
CA LYS A 39 -16.44 1.83 -0.58
C LYS A 39 -15.02 2.38 -0.61
N PRO A 40 -14.22 2.17 0.44
CA PRO A 40 -12.79 2.42 0.37
C PRO A 40 -12.09 1.41 -0.54
N VAL A 41 -10.94 1.79 -1.07
CA VAL A 41 -10.03 0.88 -1.79
C VAL A 41 -9.13 0.17 -0.78
N LEU A 42 -9.04 -1.15 -0.87
CA LEU A 42 -8.03 -1.95 -0.20
C LEU A 42 -6.93 -2.27 -1.21
N LEU A 43 -5.78 -1.62 -1.04
CA LEU A 43 -4.61 -1.80 -1.89
C LEU A 43 -3.62 -2.77 -1.23
N SER A 44 -3.26 -3.83 -1.94
CA SER A 44 -2.22 -4.78 -1.54
C SER A 44 -1.08 -4.76 -2.55
N ILE A 45 0.12 -4.37 -2.11
CA ILE A 45 1.34 -4.37 -2.93
C ILE A 45 2.30 -5.44 -2.41
N GLY A 46 2.92 -6.16 -3.33
CA GLY A 46 3.92 -7.17 -3.05
C GLY A 46 4.73 -7.52 -4.30
N TYR A 47 5.42 -8.65 -4.28
CA TYR A 47 6.23 -9.15 -5.39
C TYR A 47 6.40 -10.67 -5.32
N ALA A 48 6.87 -11.28 -6.41
CA ALA A 48 6.89 -12.73 -6.55
C ALA A 48 7.73 -13.48 -5.50
N ALA A 49 8.85 -12.91 -5.07
CA ALA A 49 9.75 -13.52 -4.07
C ALA A 49 9.43 -13.12 -2.61
N CYS A 50 8.33 -12.42 -2.37
CA CYS A 50 7.96 -11.91 -1.05
C CYS A 50 7.38 -13.03 -0.17
N HIS A 51 8.16 -13.55 0.78
CA HIS A 51 7.72 -14.61 1.69
C HIS A 51 6.43 -14.27 2.45
N TRP A 52 6.38 -13.11 3.12
CA TRP A 52 5.22 -12.70 3.90
C TRP A 52 3.99 -12.37 3.05
N CYS A 53 4.17 -12.04 1.76
CA CYS A 53 3.05 -11.90 0.83
C CYS A 53 2.37 -13.25 0.56
N HIS A 54 3.16 -14.31 0.41
CA HIS A 54 2.64 -15.68 0.26
C HIS A 54 1.96 -16.16 1.53
N VAL A 55 2.56 -15.90 2.70
CA VAL A 55 1.94 -16.23 3.99
C VAL A 55 0.57 -15.57 4.12
N MET A 56 0.48 -14.24 3.86
CA MET A 56 -0.80 -13.54 3.93
C MET A 56 -1.82 -14.01 2.90
N ALA A 57 -1.37 -14.44 1.72
CA ALA A 57 -2.24 -15.01 0.71
C ALA A 57 -2.91 -16.30 1.20
N HIS A 58 -2.13 -17.25 1.71
CA HIS A 58 -2.65 -18.52 2.22
C HIS A 58 -3.52 -18.35 3.47
N GLU A 59 -3.14 -17.46 4.37
CA GLU A 59 -3.85 -17.27 5.63
C GLU A 59 -5.13 -16.43 5.49
N SER A 60 -5.21 -15.53 4.49
CA SER A 60 -6.28 -14.54 4.41
C SER A 60 -6.94 -14.45 3.04
N PHE A 61 -6.18 -14.37 1.93
CA PHE A 61 -6.77 -14.12 0.61
C PHE A 61 -7.41 -15.36 -0.01
N GLU A 62 -7.03 -16.56 0.44
CA GLU A 62 -7.61 -17.85 0.03
C GLU A 62 -8.77 -18.27 0.94
N ASP A 63 -8.92 -17.65 2.13
CA ASP A 63 -10.03 -17.91 3.04
C ASP A 63 -11.35 -17.29 2.53
N GLN A 64 -12.37 -18.11 2.40
CA GLN A 64 -13.67 -17.71 1.86
C GLN A 64 -14.41 -16.67 2.73
N ALA A 65 -14.24 -16.75 4.06
CA ALA A 65 -14.91 -15.84 4.97
C ALA A 65 -14.26 -14.45 4.94
N THR A 66 -12.92 -14.42 4.94
CA THR A 66 -12.13 -13.19 4.80
C THR A 66 -12.37 -12.55 3.43
N ALA A 67 -12.37 -13.34 2.36
CA ALA A 67 -12.63 -12.84 1.01
C ALA A 67 -14.04 -12.23 0.87
N ARG A 68 -15.06 -12.82 1.48
CA ARG A 68 -16.40 -12.21 1.52
C ARG A 68 -16.39 -10.85 2.21
N LEU A 69 -15.75 -10.77 3.39
CA LEU A 69 -15.62 -9.52 4.12
C LEU A 69 -14.90 -8.44 3.30
N MET A 70 -13.84 -8.82 2.58
CA MET A 70 -13.10 -7.93 1.68
C MET A 70 -14.00 -7.45 0.53
N ASN A 71 -14.65 -8.36 -0.18
CA ASN A 71 -15.48 -8.06 -1.36
C ASN A 71 -16.71 -7.21 -1.03
N GLU A 72 -17.33 -7.44 0.14
CA GLU A 72 -18.50 -6.70 0.59
C GLU A 72 -18.18 -5.25 0.95
N ASN A 73 -17.00 -5.01 1.52
CA ASN A 73 -16.70 -3.72 2.15
C ASN A 73 -15.65 -2.89 1.41
N PHE A 74 -14.94 -3.45 0.43
CA PHE A 74 -13.81 -2.78 -0.25
C PHE A 74 -13.83 -3.04 -1.75
N VAL A 75 -13.25 -2.11 -2.49
CA VAL A 75 -12.74 -2.38 -3.84
C VAL A 75 -11.30 -2.86 -3.67
N CYS A 76 -11.06 -4.15 -3.89
CA CYS A 76 -9.77 -4.79 -3.63
C CYS A 76 -8.85 -4.69 -4.84
N VAL A 77 -7.68 -4.10 -4.67
CA VAL A 77 -6.67 -3.88 -5.72
C VAL A 77 -5.37 -4.58 -5.35
N LYS A 78 -4.79 -5.25 -6.33
CA LYS A 78 -3.48 -5.88 -6.16
C LYS A 78 -2.48 -5.30 -7.15
N VAL A 79 -1.28 -4.99 -6.65
CA VAL A 79 -0.19 -4.37 -7.42
C VAL A 79 1.08 -5.18 -7.23
N ASP A 80 1.79 -5.39 -8.33
CA ASP A 80 3.16 -5.88 -8.34
C ASP A 80 4.12 -4.68 -8.31
N ARG A 81 4.95 -4.58 -7.27
CA ARG A 81 5.93 -3.50 -7.16
C ARG A 81 7.00 -3.54 -8.26
N GLU A 82 7.23 -4.73 -8.84
CA GLU A 82 8.22 -4.88 -9.92
C GLU A 82 7.70 -4.29 -11.25
N GLU A 83 6.36 -4.31 -11.47
CA GLU A 83 5.73 -3.63 -12.59
C GLU A 83 5.41 -2.16 -12.30
N ARG A 84 5.09 -1.83 -11.02
CA ARG A 84 4.66 -0.49 -10.60
C ARG A 84 5.48 0.03 -9.39
N PRO A 85 6.81 0.21 -9.58
CA PRO A 85 7.67 0.76 -8.52
C PRO A 85 7.30 2.20 -8.13
N ASP A 86 6.67 2.95 -9.03
CA ASP A 86 6.13 4.29 -8.78
C ASP A 86 5.06 4.27 -7.68
N LEU A 87 4.11 3.35 -7.76
CA LEU A 87 3.06 3.18 -6.75
C LEU A 87 3.65 2.66 -5.43
N ASP A 88 4.55 1.68 -5.51
CA ASP A 88 5.21 1.15 -4.32
C ASP A 88 5.92 2.27 -3.55
N LEU A 89 6.69 3.12 -4.23
CA LEU A 89 7.39 4.24 -3.60
C LEU A 89 6.44 5.20 -2.88
N VAL A 90 5.36 5.61 -3.53
CA VAL A 90 4.39 6.56 -2.96
C VAL A 90 3.72 5.97 -1.71
N TYR A 91 3.23 4.73 -1.80
CA TYR A 91 2.49 4.11 -0.69
C TYR A 91 3.39 3.59 0.43
N GLN A 92 4.65 3.23 0.15
CA GLN A 92 5.66 2.97 1.19
C GLN A 92 6.00 4.26 1.96
N SER A 93 6.10 5.39 1.25
CA SER A 93 6.31 6.70 1.89
C SER A 93 5.13 7.06 2.79
N ALA A 94 3.90 6.83 2.33
CA ALA A 94 2.70 7.02 3.14
C ALA A 94 2.67 6.11 4.36
N LEU A 95 3.02 4.82 4.22
CA LEU A 95 3.09 3.90 5.35
C LEU A 95 4.15 4.34 6.37
N SER A 96 5.31 4.77 5.91
CA SER A 96 6.36 5.29 6.79
C SER A 96 5.91 6.52 7.57
N ALA A 97 5.04 7.37 7.00
CA ALA A 97 4.46 8.50 7.69
C ALA A 97 3.43 8.09 8.77
N PHE A 98 2.75 6.94 8.62
CA PHE A 98 1.82 6.41 9.63
C PHE A 98 2.52 5.66 10.77
N ASP A 99 3.49 4.80 10.46
CA ASP A 99 4.03 3.79 11.38
C ASP A 99 5.57 3.88 11.54
N GLY A 100 6.22 4.82 10.86
CA GLY A 100 7.69 4.98 10.90
C GLY A 100 8.47 3.88 10.15
N HIS A 101 7.82 2.85 9.64
CA HIS A 101 8.45 1.70 8.99
C HIS A 101 7.68 1.30 7.73
N GLY A 102 8.42 0.90 6.69
CA GLY A 102 7.87 0.27 5.49
C GLY A 102 7.99 -1.24 5.51
N GLY A 103 7.48 -1.90 4.47
CA GLY A 103 7.64 -3.35 4.30
C GLY A 103 6.60 -3.99 3.39
N TRP A 104 6.81 -5.27 3.08
CA TRP A 104 5.90 -6.08 2.29
C TRP A 104 5.46 -7.34 3.04
N PRO A 105 4.16 -7.77 2.82
CA PRO A 105 3.16 -7.11 1.98
C PRO A 105 2.82 -5.71 2.49
N LEU A 106 2.62 -4.76 1.58
CA LEU A 106 2.05 -3.47 1.92
C LEU A 106 0.53 -3.59 1.84
N THR A 107 -0.18 -3.15 2.87
CA THR A 107 -1.64 -3.10 2.94
C THR A 107 -2.07 -1.68 3.24
N MET A 108 -2.75 -1.03 2.29
CA MET A 108 -3.20 0.36 2.43
C MET A 108 -4.70 0.46 2.21
N PHE A 109 -5.33 1.37 2.93
CA PHE A 109 -6.74 1.72 2.77
C PHE A 109 -6.83 3.15 2.26
N LEU A 110 -7.42 3.29 1.05
CA LEU A 110 -7.48 4.55 0.33
C LEU A 110 -8.92 5.05 0.25
N ALA A 111 -9.10 6.36 0.26
CA ALA A 111 -10.35 6.97 -0.17
C ALA A 111 -10.52 6.85 -1.70
N ALA A 112 -11.67 7.24 -2.22
CA ALA A 112 -11.98 7.13 -3.65
C ALA A 112 -11.12 8.02 -4.55
N ASP A 113 -10.40 8.98 -3.99
CA ASP A 113 -9.40 9.82 -4.68
C ASP A 113 -7.99 9.21 -4.71
N GLY A 114 -7.82 8.02 -4.13
CA GLY A 114 -6.53 7.31 -4.06
C GLY A 114 -5.63 7.75 -2.90
N VAL A 115 -6.06 8.71 -2.08
CA VAL A 115 -5.27 9.17 -0.92
C VAL A 115 -5.44 8.19 0.24
N PRO A 116 -4.33 7.66 0.82
CA PRO A 116 -4.42 6.72 1.93
C PRO A 116 -4.83 7.43 3.24
N PHE A 117 -5.70 6.77 4.01
CA PHE A 117 -6.10 7.23 5.33
C PHE A 117 -5.65 6.30 6.45
N TRP A 118 -5.21 5.09 6.13
CA TRP A 118 -4.59 4.15 7.06
C TRP A 118 -3.87 3.02 6.30
N GLY A 119 -2.93 2.34 7.00
CA GLY A 119 -2.21 1.22 6.42
C GLY A 119 -1.41 0.41 7.42
N GLY A 120 -0.76 -0.61 6.90
CA GLY A 120 0.15 -1.49 7.61
C GLY A 120 0.85 -2.43 6.66
N THR A 121 1.54 -3.40 7.21
CA THR A 121 2.20 -4.47 6.44
C THR A 121 1.38 -5.76 6.51
N TYR A 122 1.98 -6.84 6.94
CA TYR A 122 1.33 -8.11 7.19
C TYR A 122 0.37 -8.03 8.40
N PHE A 123 -0.80 -8.62 8.25
CA PHE A 123 -1.78 -8.86 9.32
C PHE A 123 -2.07 -10.36 9.44
N PRO A 124 -1.97 -10.95 10.64
CA PRO A 124 -2.26 -12.37 10.86
C PRO A 124 -3.76 -12.68 10.81
N PRO A 125 -4.17 -13.94 10.62
CA PRO A 125 -5.57 -14.35 10.66
C PRO A 125 -6.18 -14.25 12.08
N GLU A 126 -5.33 -14.41 13.12
CA GLU A 126 -5.67 -14.27 14.53
C GLU A 126 -4.71 -13.28 15.21
N PRO A 127 -5.12 -12.60 16.31
CA PRO A 127 -4.23 -11.65 16.99
C PRO A 127 -2.96 -12.35 17.49
N ARG A 128 -1.80 -11.90 17.02
CA ARG A 128 -0.47 -12.40 17.43
C ARG A 128 0.63 -11.38 17.20
N TRP A 129 1.72 -11.48 17.94
CA TRP A 129 2.88 -10.59 17.86
C TRP A 129 2.53 -9.10 18.01
N GLY A 130 1.54 -8.80 18.86
CA GLY A 130 1.07 -7.43 19.05
C GLY A 130 0.26 -6.85 17.88
N LYS A 131 -0.02 -7.65 16.84
CA LYS A 131 -0.83 -7.24 15.69
C LYS A 131 -2.27 -7.75 15.82
N PRO A 132 -3.28 -6.94 15.44
CA PRO A 132 -4.67 -7.39 15.38
C PRO A 132 -4.85 -8.43 14.25
N ALA A 133 -5.92 -9.21 14.33
CA ALA A 133 -6.32 -10.09 13.24
C ALA A 133 -6.75 -9.27 12.01
N PHE A 134 -6.46 -9.76 10.80
CA PHE A 134 -6.82 -9.07 9.56
C PHE A 134 -8.31 -8.78 9.47
N ASN A 135 -9.16 -9.74 9.85
CA ASN A 135 -10.62 -9.55 9.87
C ASN A 135 -11.08 -8.46 10.86
N GLN A 136 -10.37 -8.26 11.97
CA GLN A 136 -10.66 -7.15 12.89
C GLN A 136 -10.31 -5.81 12.24
N VAL A 137 -9.16 -5.73 11.57
CA VAL A 137 -8.75 -4.53 10.81
C VAL A 137 -9.79 -4.19 9.75
N LEU A 138 -10.17 -5.16 8.91
CA LEU A 138 -11.16 -4.97 7.84
C LEU A 138 -12.49 -4.41 8.39
N ARG A 139 -13.01 -4.99 9.48
CA ARG A 139 -14.26 -4.53 10.11
C ARG A 139 -14.13 -3.11 10.65
N SER A 140 -13.05 -2.82 11.37
CA SER A 140 -12.80 -1.50 11.97
C SER A 140 -12.67 -0.42 10.90
N ILE A 141 -11.90 -0.67 9.85
CA ILE A 141 -11.71 0.30 8.74
C ILE A 141 -13.02 0.53 8.00
N SER A 142 -13.74 -0.55 7.66
CA SER A 142 -15.05 -0.45 7.00
C SER A 142 -16.06 0.34 7.84
N GLN A 143 -16.07 0.13 9.14
CA GLN A 143 -16.94 0.87 10.07
C GLN A 143 -16.54 2.35 10.13
N ILE A 144 -15.25 2.65 10.31
CA ILE A 144 -14.75 4.05 10.36
C ILE A 144 -15.10 4.79 9.05
N TYR A 145 -14.93 4.14 7.90
CA TYR A 145 -15.21 4.74 6.61
C TYR A 145 -16.67 5.15 6.45
N ARG A 146 -17.61 4.30 6.96
CA ARG A 146 -19.06 4.58 6.92
C ARG A 146 -19.52 5.56 8.00
N ASP A 147 -19.07 5.35 9.24
CA ASP A 147 -19.67 6.00 10.42
C ASP A 147 -18.95 7.29 10.81
N ALA A 148 -17.70 7.49 10.33
CA ALA A 148 -16.90 8.65 10.67
C ALA A 148 -16.17 9.26 9.44
N PRO A 149 -16.92 9.69 8.39
CA PRO A 149 -16.32 10.21 7.15
C PRO A 149 -15.44 11.44 7.37
N GLU A 150 -15.71 12.24 8.40
CA GLU A 150 -14.88 13.39 8.76
C GLU A 150 -13.47 12.98 9.20
N ARG A 151 -13.36 11.89 9.96
CA ARG A 151 -12.07 11.36 10.39
C ARG A 151 -11.25 10.86 9.20
N VAL A 152 -11.92 10.19 8.25
CA VAL A 152 -11.28 9.75 7.00
C VAL A 152 -10.77 10.96 6.22
N ARG A 153 -11.60 11.99 6.05
CA ARG A 153 -11.25 13.23 5.34
C ARG A 153 -10.08 13.96 5.99
N GLN A 154 -10.09 14.08 7.32
CA GLN A 154 -8.98 14.68 8.04
C GLN A 154 -7.67 13.91 7.81
N SER A 155 -7.71 12.57 7.95
CA SER A 155 -6.53 11.71 7.74
C SER A 155 -6.01 11.80 6.31
N THR A 156 -6.89 11.80 5.29
CA THR A 156 -6.46 11.97 3.89
C THR A 156 -5.84 13.34 3.64
N GLN A 157 -6.38 14.42 4.20
CA GLN A 157 -5.81 15.77 4.06
C GLN A 157 -4.42 15.88 4.71
N GLU A 158 -4.25 15.30 5.89
CA GLU A 158 -2.95 15.27 6.58
C GLU A 158 -1.92 14.48 5.78
N MET A 159 -2.33 13.31 5.25
CA MET A 159 -1.47 12.48 4.42
C MET A 159 -1.11 13.15 3.09
N ALA A 160 -2.07 13.78 2.41
CA ALA A 160 -1.80 14.49 1.17
C ALA A 160 -0.73 15.60 1.37
N ARG A 161 -0.83 16.36 2.47
CA ARG A 161 0.17 17.38 2.83
C ARG A 161 1.54 16.74 3.11
N ALA A 162 1.58 15.61 3.83
CA ALA A 162 2.82 14.93 4.13
C ALA A 162 3.51 14.41 2.85
N LEU A 163 2.74 13.83 1.92
CA LEU A 163 3.27 13.34 0.64
C LEU A 163 3.74 14.48 -0.26
N GLN A 164 3.03 15.62 -0.29
CA GLN A 164 3.47 16.82 -1.00
C GLN A 164 4.81 17.34 -0.48
N ALA A 165 4.95 17.44 0.85
CA ALA A 165 6.19 17.88 1.47
C ALA A 165 7.39 16.96 1.19
N LEU A 166 7.15 15.65 0.95
CA LEU A 166 8.19 14.70 0.53
C LEU A 166 8.60 14.90 -0.94
N GLY A 167 7.66 15.36 -1.78
CA GLY A 167 7.89 15.61 -3.21
C GLY A 167 8.51 16.99 -3.50
N GLU A 168 8.47 17.93 -2.56
CA GLU A 168 9.10 19.22 -2.73
C GLU A 168 10.62 19.09 -2.64
N PRO A 169 11.37 19.61 -3.65
CA PRO A 169 12.82 19.67 -3.55
C PRO A 169 13.16 20.42 -2.24
N LYS A 170 13.83 19.77 -1.32
CA LYS A 170 14.42 20.50 -0.19
C LYS A 170 15.39 21.47 -0.82
N ASP A 171 15.09 22.77 -0.69
CA ASP A 171 16.00 23.83 -1.08
C ASP A 171 17.28 23.68 -0.24
N GLN A 172 18.19 22.86 -0.74
CA GLN A 172 19.50 22.65 -0.11
C GLN A 172 20.38 23.76 -0.65
N GLY A 173 20.12 24.99 -0.16
CA GLY A 173 20.98 26.16 -0.31
C GLY A 173 21.81 26.20 -1.61
N ASP A 174 22.14 27.35 -2.10
CA ASP A 174 22.86 27.69 -3.33
C ASP A 174 23.40 26.48 -4.10
N ALA A 175 22.93 26.30 -5.34
CA ALA A 175 23.39 25.26 -6.23
C ALA A 175 24.93 25.24 -6.22
N GLU A 176 25.53 24.46 -5.33
CA GLU A 176 26.97 24.22 -5.35
C GLU A 176 27.29 23.68 -6.72
N THR A 177 27.94 24.47 -7.52
CA THR A 177 28.44 24.06 -8.83
C THR A 177 29.13 22.72 -8.62
N LEU A 178 28.81 21.71 -9.43
CA LEU A 178 29.45 20.39 -9.41
C LEU A 178 30.98 20.60 -9.47
N SER A 179 31.59 20.61 -8.32
CA SER A 179 33.04 20.73 -8.14
C SER A 179 33.62 19.39 -7.77
N ALA A 180 34.90 19.18 -8.04
CA ALA A 180 35.62 17.96 -7.60
C ALA A 180 35.44 17.75 -6.08
N GLN A 181 35.44 18.82 -5.28
CA GLN A 181 35.22 18.75 -3.83
C GLN A 181 33.81 18.29 -3.44
N ALA A 182 32.78 18.69 -4.20
CA ALA A 182 31.41 18.21 -3.96
C ALA A 182 31.28 16.72 -4.27
N LEU A 183 31.93 16.23 -5.32
CA LEU A 183 31.98 14.81 -5.67
C LEU A 183 32.76 14.00 -4.62
N ASP A 184 33.88 14.50 -4.13
CA ASP A 184 34.68 13.84 -3.09
C ASP A 184 33.89 13.73 -1.76
N ARG A 185 33.15 14.77 -1.39
CA ARG A 185 32.26 14.72 -0.20
C ARG A 185 31.14 13.71 -0.36
N ALA A 186 30.51 13.68 -1.53
CA ALA A 186 29.45 12.70 -1.82
C ALA A 186 30.00 11.27 -1.81
N ALA A 187 31.17 11.03 -2.44
CA ALA A 187 31.82 9.72 -2.43
C ALA A 187 32.19 9.29 -1.00
N THR A 188 32.75 10.20 -0.20
CA THR A 188 33.10 9.91 1.20
C THR A 188 31.88 9.59 2.05
N ALA A 189 30.76 10.32 1.86
CA ALA A 189 29.52 10.06 2.56
C ALA A 189 28.90 8.71 2.18
N ILE A 190 28.94 8.35 0.90
CA ILE A 190 28.45 7.04 0.41
C ILE A 190 29.31 5.91 0.98
N LEU A 191 30.63 6.02 0.89
CA LEU A 191 31.55 5.00 1.40
C LEU A 191 31.41 4.83 2.92
N GLY A 192 31.28 5.92 3.68
CA GLY A 192 31.07 5.86 5.12
C GLY A 192 29.71 5.27 5.54
N ALA A 193 28.71 5.26 4.63
CA ALA A 193 27.41 4.61 4.86
C ALA A 193 27.39 3.11 4.46
N MET A 194 28.40 2.65 3.70
CA MET A 194 28.50 1.26 3.22
C MET A 194 29.36 0.38 4.13
N ASP A 195 30.11 0.96 5.05
CA ASP A 195 30.99 0.24 6.00
C ASP A 195 30.42 0.43 7.41
N PRO A 196 29.65 -0.56 7.94
CA PRO A 196 29.08 -0.49 9.29
C PRO A 196 30.10 -0.81 10.39
#